data_de7a85b46de98715e2500562abc67871
#
_entry.id   de7a85b46de98715e2500562abc67871
#
_cell.length_a   1.000
_cell.length_b   1.000
_cell.length_c   1.000
_cell.angle_alpha   90.00
_cell.angle_beta   90.00
_cell.angle_gamma   90.00
#
_symmetry.space_group_name_H-M   'P 1'
#
loop_
_entity.id
_entity.type
_entity.pdbx_description
1 polymer ?
#
loop_
_entity_poly.entity_id
_entity_poly.type
_entity_poly.pdbx_seq_one_letter_code
_entity_poly.pdbx_strand_id
1 'polypeptide(L)'
;MYIRSSFFLKGFGIRVSESMILRKGFEILDEEVINKVGLPCFIKPNAGGSSFGVTKVKTKEDIQPAIEKAFGESDEVMIEAYMQGTEITCGCYKTKDKEVVFPITEVVTSNEFFDYDAKYNGQVDEITPARIPEETAERVRLLTSAIYDILGCD
;
A
#
# COMPACT_ATOMS: atom_id res chain seq x y z
N MET A 1 8.08 -1.91 -7.23
CA MET A 1 9.19 -1.13 -6.57
C MET A 1 8.60 -0.19 -5.48
N TYR A 2 7.68 -0.73 -4.67
CA TYR A 2 6.85 0.06 -3.75
C TYR A 2 7.61 0.71 -2.59
N ILE A 3 8.55 0.01 -1.99
CA ILE A 3 9.18 0.49 -0.75
C ILE A 3 10.10 1.70 -0.94
N ARG A 4 10.74 1.83 -2.12
CA ARG A 4 11.59 2.99 -2.40
C ARG A 4 10.77 4.28 -2.41
N SER A 5 9.58 4.23 -3.02
CA SER A 5 8.64 5.36 -3.01
C SER A 5 8.17 5.68 -1.59
N SER A 6 7.86 4.67 -0.77
CA SER A 6 7.45 4.86 0.63
C SER A 6 8.55 5.52 1.47
N PHE A 7 9.79 5.04 1.39
CA PHE A 7 10.91 5.67 2.11
C PHE A 7 11.21 7.09 1.62
N PHE A 8 11.13 7.32 0.30
CA PHE A 8 11.32 8.63 -0.27
C PHE A 8 10.26 9.61 0.25
N LEU A 9 8.98 9.25 0.18
CA LEU A 9 7.87 10.06 0.66
C LEU A 9 7.93 10.30 2.18
N LYS A 10 8.36 9.29 2.97
CA LYS A 10 8.58 9.44 4.42
C LYS A 10 9.62 10.54 4.71
N GLY A 11 10.66 10.66 3.87
CA GLY A 11 11.67 11.72 3.96
C GLY A 11 11.10 13.13 3.79
N PHE A 12 9.98 13.28 3.11
CA PHE A 12 9.22 14.53 2.96
C PHE A 12 8.10 14.71 3.99
N GLY A 13 8.08 13.88 5.03
CA GLY A 13 7.06 13.95 6.08
C GLY A 13 5.70 13.36 5.72
N ILE A 14 5.59 12.68 4.58
CA ILE A 14 4.37 11.95 4.22
C ILE A 14 4.23 10.71 5.10
N ARG A 15 3.07 10.54 5.71
CA ARG A 15 2.78 9.35 6.50
C ARG A 15 2.66 8.14 5.59
N VAL A 16 3.47 7.14 5.85
CA VAL A 16 3.45 5.83 5.20
C VAL A 16 3.40 4.74 6.26
N SER A 17 2.96 3.55 5.88
CA SER A 17 3.02 2.39 6.77
C SER A 17 4.45 2.09 7.21
N GLU A 18 4.66 1.70 8.47
CA GLU A 18 5.95 1.17 8.89
C GLU A 18 6.23 -0.11 8.09
N SER A 19 7.44 -0.20 7.58
CA SER A 19 7.80 -1.28 6.68
C SER A 19 9.27 -1.66 6.76
N MET A 20 9.57 -2.82 6.22
CA MET A 20 10.93 -3.33 6.08
C MET A 20 11.06 -4.15 4.79
N ILE A 21 12.29 -4.29 4.32
CA ILE A 21 12.64 -5.17 3.18
C ILE A 21 13.44 -6.36 3.67
N LEU A 22 13.08 -7.53 3.17
CA LEU A 22 13.87 -8.73 3.25
C LEU A 22 14.32 -9.13 1.84
N ARG A 23 15.60 -9.43 1.68
CA ARG A 23 16.17 -9.91 0.43
C ARG A 23 16.38 -11.42 0.48
N LYS A 24 16.21 -12.06 -0.63
CA LYS A 24 16.45 -13.50 -0.77
C LYS A 24 17.87 -13.86 -0.33
N GLY A 25 17.98 -14.91 0.49
CA GLY A 25 19.25 -15.32 1.10
C GLY A 25 19.56 -14.68 2.45
N PHE A 26 18.73 -13.77 2.93
CA PHE A 26 18.78 -13.25 4.30
C PHE A 26 17.62 -13.84 5.11
N GLU A 27 17.90 -14.16 6.35
CA GLU A 27 16.90 -14.65 7.30
C GLU A 27 16.45 -13.51 8.21
N ILE A 28 15.22 -13.60 8.70
CA ILE A 28 14.65 -12.70 9.69
C ILE A 28 13.89 -13.51 10.73
N LEU A 29 13.99 -13.14 11.98
CA LEU A 29 13.21 -13.73 13.04
C LEU A 29 11.81 -13.15 13.09
N ASP A 30 10.82 -13.98 13.40
CA ASP A 30 9.42 -13.53 13.50
C ASP A 30 9.25 -12.41 14.52
N GLU A 31 9.99 -12.45 15.62
CA GLU A 31 10.01 -11.42 16.64
C GLU A 31 10.49 -10.07 16.10
N GLU A 32 11.46 -10.05 15.19
CA GLU A 32 11.94 -8.82 14.56
C GLU A 32 10.85 -8.21 13.67
N VAL A 33 10.13 -9.06 12.93
CA VAL A 33 8.96 -8.63 12.14
C VAL A 33 7.89 -8.03 13.05
N ILE A 34 7.49 -8.74 14.10
CA ILE A 34 6.45 -8.32 15.04
C ILE A 34 6.84 -7.02 15.75
N ASN A 35 8.08 -6.91 16.20
CA ASN A 35 8.57 -5.70 16.87
C ASN A 35 8.61 -4.48 15.94
N LYS A 36 8.86 -4.69 14.64
CA LYS A 36 8.99 -3.60 13.67
C LYS A 36 7.65 -3.13 13.09
N VAL A 37 6.79 -4.06 12.69
CA VAL A 37 5.55 -3.73 11.96
C VAL A 37 4.29 -4.14 12.71
N GLY A 38 4.39 -5.01 13.71
CA GLY A 38 3.23 -5.54 14.44
C GLY A 38 2.43 -6.58 13.66
N LEU A 39 1.36 -7.06 14.28
CA LEU A 39 0.35 -7.91 13.64
C LEU A 39 -1.04 -7.26 13.79
N PRO A 40 -1.92 -7.38 12.79
CA PRO A 40 -1.67 -7.99 11.50
C PRO A 40 -0.72 -7.15 10.63
N CYS A 41 -0.02 -7.80 9.70
CA CYS A 41 0.83 -7.14 8.72
C CYS A 41 0.61 -7.71 7.31
N PHE A 42 1.14 -7.01 6.30
CA PHE A 42 1.18 -7.50 4.94
C PHE A 42 2.59 -7.93 4.55
N ILE A 43 2.68 -9.09 3.93
CA ILE A 43 3.91 -9.59 3.32
C ILE A 43 3.66 -9.73 1.82
N LYS A 44 4.50 -9.08 1.02
CA LYS A 44 4.28 -8.98 -0.43
C LYS A 44 5.58 -8.90 -1.22
N PRO A 45 5.59 -9.37 -2.48
CA PRO A 45 6.71 -9.14 -3.39
C PRO A 45 6.96 -7.64 -3.57
N ASN A 46 8.22 -7.20 -3.52
CA ASN A 46 8.56 -5.78 -3.75
C ASN A 46 8.50 -5.39 -5.23
N ALA A 47 8.63 -6.36 -6.13
CA ALA A 47 8.45 -6.21 -7.57
C ALA A 47 7.27 -7.09 -8.00
N GLY A 48 6.22 -6.47 -8.53
CA GLY A 48 5.01 -7.17 -8.96
C GLY A 48 3.83 -6.21 -9.08
N GLY A 49 2.66 -6.75 -9.31
CA GLY A 49 1.42 -5.98 -9.46
C GLY A 49 0.19 -6.78 -9.05
N SER A 50 -0.97 -6.12 -9.13
CA SER A 50 -2.29 -6.74 -8.95
C SER A 50 -2.47 -7.55 -7.66
N SER A 51 -1.74 -7.22 -6.61
CA SER A 51 -1.74 -7.94 -5.31
C SER A 51 -1.36 -9.42 -5.40
N PHE A 52 -0.72 -9.86 -6.51
CA PHE A 52 -0.25 -11.23 -6.64
C PHE A 52 0.87 -11.51 -5.63
N GLY A 53 0.81 -12.66 -4.94
CA GLY A 53 1.78 -13.02 -3.90
C GLY A 53 1.64 -12.25 -2.58
N VAL A 54 0.64 -11.39 -2.43
CA VAL A 54 0.36 -10.66 -1.18
C VAL A 54 -0.33 -11.57 -0.18
N THR A 55 0.09 -11.49 1.08
CA THR A 55 -0.54 -12.21 2.20
C THR A 55 -0.74 -11.27 3.38
N LYS A 56 -1.96 -11.24 3.93
CA LYS A 56 -2.26 -10.61 5.22
C LYS A 56 -1.98 -11.63 6.33
N VAL A 57 -0.95 -11.38 7.08
CA VAL A 57 -0.48 -12.23 8.18
C VAL A 57 -1.10 -11.77 9.48
N LYS A 58 -1.77 -12.69 10.19
CA LYS A 58 -2.48 -12.40 11.45
C LYS A 58 -1.80 -13.02 12.66
N THR A 59 -1.08 -14.12 12.46
CA THR A 59 -0.41 -14.85 13.52
C THR A 59 1.09 -14.98 13.24
N LYS A 60 1.87 -15.24 14.27
CA LYS A 60 3.32 -15.43 14.16
C LYS A 60 3.68 -16.58 13.23
N GLU A 61 2.93 -17.67 13.31
CA GLU A 61 3.17 -18.90 12.57
C GLU A 61 3.01 -18.73 11.06
N ASP A 62 2.25 -17.72 10.63
CA ASP A 62 2.01 -17.42 9.22
C ASP A 62 3.13 -16.58 8.57
N ILE A 63 4.06 -16.02 9.36
CA ILE A 63 5.09 -15.09 8.87
C ILE A 63 6.00 -15.78 7.85
N GLN A 64 6.66 -16.86 8.24
CA GLN A 64 7.64 -17.55 7.36
C GLN A 64 6.99 -18.13 6.10
N PRO A 65 5.82 -18.82 6.18
CA PRO A 65 5.11 -19.26 4.96
C PRO A 65 4.77 -18.13 4.00
N ALA A 66 4.37 -16.97 4.53
CA ALA A 66 4.05 -15.80 3.70
C ALA A 66 5.31 -15.20 3.04
N ILE A 67 6.45 -15.17 3.74
CA ILE A 67 7.74 -14.74 3.20
C ILE A 67 8.18 -15.68 2.06
N GLU A 68 8.11 -16.97 2.26
CA GLU A 68 8.45 -17.97 1.23
C GLU A 68 7.58 -17.81 -0.02
N LYS A 69 6.27 -17.66 0.16
CA LYS A 69 5.33 -17.40 -0.94
C LYS A 69 5.71 -16.14 -1.72
N ALA A 70 6.02 -15.04 -1.03
CA ALA A 70 6.39 -13.78 -1.66
C ALA A 70 7.75 -13.87 -2.38
N PHE A 71 8.70 -14.66 -1.87
CA PHE A 71 9.98 -14.96 -2.53
C PHE A 71 9.82 -15.85 -3.79
N GLY A 72 8.71 -16.52 -3.94
CA GLY A 72 8.36 -17.19 -5.19
C GLY A 72 8.18 -16.23 -6.37
N GLU A 73 7.84 -14.97 -6.08
CA GLU A 73 7.50 -13.95 -7.07
C GLU A 73 8.58 -12.85 -7.23
N SER A 74 9.45 -12.66 -6.23
CA SER A 74 10.45 -11.58 -6.23
C SER A 74 11.61 -11.89 -5.30
N ASP A 75 12.82 -11.46 -5.68
CA ASP A 75 14.00 -11.59 -4.81
C ASP A 75 14.04 -10.58 -3.65
N GLU A 76 13.12 -9.65 -3.62
CA GLU A 76 12.89 -8.72 -2.51
C GLU A 76 11.43 -8.82 -2.04
N VAL A 77 11.26 -8.95 -0.74
CA VAL A 77 9.95 -9.00 -0.07
C VAL A 77 9.78 -7.76 0.79
N MET A 78 8.65 -7.12 0.68
CA MET A 78 8.24 -6.02 1.55
C MET A 78 7.31 -6.54 2.64
N ILE A 79 7.62 -6.22 3.88
CA ILE A 79 6.78 -6.48 5.04
C ILE A 79 6.32 -5.14 5.57
N GLU A 80 5.02 -4.92 5.71
CA GLU A 80 4.46 -3.63 6.13
C GLU A 80 3.34 -3.79 7.15
N ALA A 81 3.25 -2.84 8.07
CA ALA A 81 2.19 -2.77 9.07
C ALA A 81 0.82 -2.60 8.39
N TYR A 82 -0.20 -3.28 8.92
CA TYR A 82 -1.58 -3.04 8.52
C TYR A 82 -2.04 -1.67 9.01
N MET A 83 -2.63 -0.90 8.12
CA MET A 83 -3.30 0.36 8.46
C MET A 83 -4.80 0.15 8.42
N GLN A 84 -5.43 0.32 9.56
CA GLN A 84 -6.89 0.25 9.65
C GLN A 84 -7.51 1.55 9.14
N GLY A 85 -8.54 1.44 8.31
CA GLY A 85 -9.26 2.61 7.80
C GLY A 85 -10.03 2.30 6.52
N THR A 86 -10.53 3.36 5.90
CA THR A 86 -11.19 3.29 4.59
C THR A 86 -10.13 3.37 3.50
N GLU A 87 -10.15 2.42 2.57
CA GLU A 87 -9.27 2.45 1.40
C GLU A 87 -9.80 3.43 0.37
N ILE A 88 -8.97 4.37 -0.03
CA ILE A 88 -9.32 5.39 -1.01
C ILE A 88 -8.22 5.52 -2.07
N THR A 89 -8.62 5.96 -3.26
CA THR A 89 -7.69 6.34 -4.33
C THR A 89 -8.02 7.75 -4.83
N CYS A 90 -6.97 8.49 -5.21
CA CYS A 90 -7.10 9.84 -5.75
C CYS A 90 -6.06 10.04 -6.84
N GLY A 91 -6.50 10.40 -8.04
CA GLY A 91 -5.63 10.71 -9.16
C GLY A 91 -5.35 12.20 -9.27
N CYS A 92 -4.20 12.53 -9.87
CA CYS A 92 -3.82 13.92 -10.16
C CYS A 92 -3.00 13.95 -11.45
N TYR A 93 -3.15 15.05 -12.20
CA TYR A 93 -2.19 15.40 -13.25
C TYR A 93 -1.95 16.90 -13.26
N LYS A 94 -0.77 17.32 -13.69
CA LYS A 94 -0.41 18.72 -13.86
C LYS A 94 0.15 18.95 -15.26
N THR A 95 -0.16 20.11 -15.80
CA THR A 95 0.42 20.65 -17.02
C THR A 95 0.95 22.05 -16.74
N LYS A 96 1.60 22.69 -17.71
CA LYS A 96 2.07 24.09 -17.55
C LYS A 96 0.96 25.07 -17.14
N ASP A 97 -0.28 24.81 -17.58
CA ASP A 97 -1.38 25.77 -17.46
C ASP A 97 -2.52 25.24 -16.54
N LYS A 98 -2.43 24.00 -16.08
CA LYS A 98 -3.55 23.37 -15.38
C LYS A 98 -3.09 22.32 -14.37
N GLU A 99 -3.68 22.37 -13.18
CA GLU A 99 -3.64 21.30 -12.19
C GLU A 99 -5.04 20.71 -12.05
N VAL A 100 -5.13 19.39 -12.06
CA VAL A 100 -6.38 18.66 -11.85
C VAL A 100 -6.14 17.55 -10.85
N VAL A 101 -6.87 17.63 -9.73
CA VAL A 101 -6.99 16.52 -8.77
C VAL A 101 -8.39 15.95 -8.96
N PHE A 102 -8.45 14.66 -9.27
CA PHE A 102 -9.73 13.99 -9.54
C PHE A 102 -10.54 13.77 -8.26
N PRO A 103 -11.86 13.50 -8.39
CA PRO A 103 -12.65 13.04 -7.27
C PRO A 103 -12.03 11.81 -6.60
N ILE A 104 -12.12 11.77 -5.29
CA ILE A 104 -11.63 10.65 -4.50
C ILE A 104 -12.61 9.48 -4.64
N THR A 105 -12.09 8.29 -4.88
CA THR A 105 -12.86 7.04 -4.95
C THR A 105 -12.58 6.19 -3.72
N GLU A 106 -13.63 5.72 -3.06
CA GLU A 106 -13.58 4.72 -2.01
C GLU A 106 -13.57 3.33 -2.65
N VAL A 107 -12.67 2.47 -2.19
CA VAL A 107 -12.56 1.08 -2.61
C VAL A 107 -13.16 0.21 -1.51
N VAL A 108 -14.29 -0.42 -1.80
CA VAL A 108 -15.00 -1.30 -0.86
C VAL A 108 -14.86 -2.73 -1.34
N THR A 109 -14.30 -3.60 -0.53
CA THR A 109 -14.18 -5.02 -0.83
C THR A 109 -14.90 -5.84 0.23
N SER A 110 -15.54 -6.92 -0.19
CA SER A 110 -16.08 -7.94 0.72
C SER A 110 -14.98 -8.84 1.28
N ASN A 111 -13.80 -8.84 0.65
CA ASN A 111 -12.64 -9.59 1.11
C ASN A 111 -11.92 -8.87 2.26
N GLU A 112 -11.05 -9.58 2.97
CA GLU A 112 -10.26 -9.00 4.07
C GLU A 112 -9.34 -7.86 3.63
N PHE A 113 -9.01 -7.78 2.33
CA PHE A 113 -8.27 -6.70 1.69
C PHE A 113 -8.49 -6.75 0.17
N PHE A 114 -8.04 -5.72 -0.54
CA PHE A 114 -8.14 -5.60 -1.99
C PHE A 114 -7.10 -6.50 -2.68
N ASP A 115 -7.36 -7.82 -2.65
CA ASP A 115 -6.52 -8.86 -3.24
C ASP A 115 -6.72 -9.02 -4.75
N TYR A 116 -6.04 -10.01 -5.33
CA TYR A 116 -6.15 -10.32 -6.75
C TYR A 116 -7.59 -10.72 -7.15
N ASP A 117 -8.23 -11.56 -6.34
CA ASP A 117 -9.60 -12.03 -6.64
C ASP A 117 -10.60 -10.88 -6.53
N ALA A 118 -10.45 -10.01 -5.54
CA ALA A 118 -11.26 -8.80 -5.43
C ALA A 118 -11.13 -7.91 -6.67
N LYS A 119 -9.91 -7.74 -7.21
CA LYS A 119 -9.65 -6.88 -8.37
C LYS A 119 -10.27 -7.38 -9.69
N TYR A 120 -10.30 -8.67 -9.89
CA TYR A 120 -10.64 -9.25 -11.21
C TYR A 120 -11.94 -10.06 -11.24
N ASN A 121 -12.49 -10.43 -10.08
CA ASN A 121 -13.69 -11.26 -9.98
C ASN A 121 -14.94 -10.48 -9.52
N GLY A 122 -14.93 -9.15 -9.61
CA GLY A 122 -16.10 -8.30 -9.36
C GLY A 122 -16.53 -8.22 -7.88
N GLN A 123 -15.61 -8.43 -6.96
CA GLN A 123 -15.85 -8.36 -5.50
C GLN A 123 -15.48 -7.00 -4.90
N VAL A 124 -15.42 -5.97 -5.74
CA VAL A 124 -15.06 -4.61 -5.35
C VAL A 124 -16.10 -3.64 -5.86
N ASP A 125 -16.57 -2.77 -4.97
CA ASP A 125 -17.34 -1.59 -5.32
C ASP A 125 -16.42 -0.36 -5.27
N GLU A 126 -16.40 0.40 -6.34
CA GLU A 126 -15.71 1.69 -6.42
C GLU A 126 -16.76 2.81 -6.32
N ILE A 127 -16.72 3.56 -5.23
CA ILE A 127 -17.71 4.60 -4.92
C ILE A 127 -17.07 5.98 -5.08
N THR A 128 -17.55 6.73 -6.07
CA THR A 128 -17.08 8.10 -6.33
C THR A 128 -18.26 9.09 -6.32
N PRO A 129 -18.23 10.16 -5.53
CA PRO A 129 -17.18 10.51 -4.54
C PRO A 129 -17.15 9.57 -3.33
N ALA A 130 -15.97 9.43 -2.73
CA ALA A 130 -15.77 8.62 -1.53
C ALA A 130 -16.62 9.13 -0.35
N ARG A 131 -17.14 8.19 0.46
CA ARG A 131 -17.95 8.50 1.66
C ARG A 131 -17.07 8.83 2.86
N ILE A 132 -16.32 9.93 2.76
CA ILE A 132 -15.42 10.44 3.79
C ILE A 132 -15.79 11.88 4.17
N PRO A 133 -15.43 12.36 5.38
CA PRO A 133 -15.64 13.76 5.76
C PRO A 133 -14.96 14.73 4.79
N GLU A 134 -15.59 15.89 4.50
CA GLU A 134 -15.02 16.88 3.56
C GLU A 134 -13.64 17.37 3.98
N GLU A 135 -13.41 17.60 5.27
CA GLU A 135 -12.08 17.94 5.79
C GLU A 135 -11.01 16.90 5.42
N THR A 136 -11.37 15.61 5.48
CA THR A 136 -10.49 14.52 5.06
C THR A 136 -10.29 14.55 3.54
N ALA A 137 -11.35 14.78 2.79
CA ALA A 137 -11.27 14.87 1.32
C ALA A 137 -10.36 16.02 0.86
N GLU A 138 -10.47 17.20 1.48
CA GLU A 138 -9.57 18.33 1.20
C GLU A 138 -8.10 18.00 1.49
N ARG A 139 -7.82 17.38 2.64
CA ARG A 139 -6.46 16.94 2.98
C ARG A 139 -5.92 15.93 1.99
N VAL A 140 -6.74 14.98 1.54
CA VAL A 140 -6.33 13.98 0.54
C VAL A 140 -6.00 14.65 -0.78
N ARG A 141 -6.83 15.57 -1.27
CA ARG A 141 -6.58 16.33 -2.50
C ARG A 141 -5.27 17.12 -2.46
N LEU A 142 -5.04 17.85 -1.36
CA LEU A 142 -3.80 18.62 -1.15
C LEU A 142 -2.57 17.68 -1.10
N LEU A 143 -2.69 16.57 -0.39
CA LEU A 143 -1.62 15.59 -0.27
C LEU A 143 -1.31 14.91 -1.62
N THR A 144 -2.32 14.58 -2.40
CA THR A 144 -2.16 13.98 -3.74
C THR A 144 -1.40 14.94 -4.66
N SER A 145 -1.78 16.22 -4.68
CA SER A 145 -1.08 17.26 -5.44
C SER A 145 0.39 17.41 -4.99
N ALA A 146 0.63 17.46 -3.67
CA ALA A 146 1.99 17.56 -3.13
C ALA A 146 2.86 16.33 -3.47
N ILE A 147 2.29 15.12 -3.40
CA ILE A 147 3.00 13.87 -3.78
C ILE A 147 3.38 13.89 -5.26
N TYR A 148 2.51 14.40 -6.13
CA TYR A 148 2.81 14.56 -7.56
C TYR A 148 4.09 15.38 -7.77
N ASP A 149 4.19 16.53 -7.11
CA ASP A 149 5.38 17.40 -7.19
C ASP A 149 6.63 16.75 -6.58
N ILE A 150 6.49 16.13 -5.40
CA ILE A 150 7.59 15.46 -4.69
C ILE A 150 8.19 14.33 -5.53
N LEU A 151 7.35 13.59 -6.27
CA LEU A 151 7.80 12.48 -7.12
C LEU A 151 8.36 12.96 -8.47
N GLY A 152 8.22 14.25 -8.80
CA GLY A 152 8.67 14.80 -10.10
C GLY A 152 7.90 14.17 -11.26
N CYS A 153 6.60 13.99 -11.11
CA CYS A 153 5.76 13.50 -12.20
C CYS A 153 5.57 14.62 -13.22
N ASP A 154 5.94 14.38 -14.49
CA ASP A 154 5.77 15.29 -15.62
C ASP A 154 4.67 14.80 -16.58
#